data_edb0a8342e9e7e417aca6847e2a44e8c
#
_entry.id   edb0a8342e9e7e417aca6847e2a44e8c
#
_cell.length_a   1.000
_cell.length_b   1.000
_cell.length_c   1.000
_cell.angle_alpha   90.00
_cell.angle_beta   90.00
_cell.angle_gamma   90.00
#
_symmetry.space_group_name_H-M   'P 1'
#
loop_
_entity.id
_entity.type
_entity.pdbx_description
1 polymer ?
#
loop_
_entity_poly.entity_id
_entity_poly.type
_entity_poly.pdbx_seq_one_letter_code
_entity_poly.pdbx_strand_id
1 'polypeptide(L)'
;LQRHPQVKAIWAASDMMALGAASAIRQRGLQPGKDILLAGTDWTAEGMQAIRSGELLASSGGHFLDVVLALAIIYDNEHGVKIAAEKADILRPMNLLTKDNIDLYWPVLNEDGWQKLNFLNLSRFYNKDLQEYPQDTFGLMDLLLQEQPDKTAASDDSKPAE
;
A
#
# COMPACT_ATOMS: atom_id res chain seq x y z
N LEU A 1 -13.61 -22.49 -14.88
CA LEU A 1 -14.39 -22.21 -16.08
C LEU A 1 -15.11 -23.47 -16.63
N GLN A 2 -14.48 -24.66 -16.62
CA GLN A 2 -15.16 -25.89 -17.10
C GLN A 2 -16.41 -26.24 -16.29
N ARG A 3 -16.32 -26.14 -14.95
CA ARG A 3 -17.43 -26.44 -14.05
C ARG A 3 -18.45 -25.30 -13.95
N HIS A 4 -18.05 -24.08 -14.29
CA HIS A 4 -18.85 -22.87 -14.16
C HIS A 4 -18.75 -22.02 -15.42
N PRO A 5 -19.34 -22.45 -16.55
CA PRO A 5 -19.22 -21.75 -17.82
C PRO A 5 -19.93 -20.38 -17.84
N GLN A 6 -20.84 -20.14 -16.90
CA GLN A 6 -21.62 -18.91 -16.77
C GLN A 6 -20.91 -17.81 -15.94
N VAL A 7 -19.71 -18.08 -15.40
CA VAL A 7 -19.00 -17.11 -14.55
C VAL A 7 -18.71 -15.83 -15.32
N LYS A 8 -18.96 -14.69 -14.70
CA LYS A 8 -18.73 -13.35 -15.29
C LYS A 8 -17.68 -12.54 -14.54
N ALA A 9 -17.40 -12.92 -13.28
CA ALA A 9 -16.39 -12.29 -12.47
C ALA A 9 -15.69 -13.31 -11.59
N ILE A 10 -14.39 -13.10 -11.35
CA ILE A 10 -13.56 -13.91 -10.47
C ILE A 10 -12.79 -12.92 -9.58
N TRP A 11 -12.90 -13.10 -8.26
CA TRP A 11 -11.99 -12.53 -7.30
C TRP A 11 -11.01 -13.59 -6.84
N ALA A 12 -9.74 -13.26 -6.81
CA ALA A 12 -8.67 -14.14 -6.39
C ALA A 12 -7.99 -13.60 -5.12
N ALA A 13 -7.62 -14.51 -4.23
CA ALA A 13 -6.97 -14.18 -2.95
C ALA A 13 -5.54 -13.64 -3.11
N SER A 14 -4.99 -13.63 -4.34
CA SER A 14 -3.76 -12.92 -4.69
C SER A 14 -3.77 -12.48 -6.16
N ASP A 15 -2.96 -11.48 -6.49
CA ASP A 15 -2.77 -11.03 -7.87
C ASP A 15 -2.22 -12.15 -8.75
N MET A 16 -1.29 -12.96 -8.24
CA MET A 16 -0.71 -14.07 -8.99
C MET A 16 -1.78 -15.13 -9.34
N MET A 17 -2.72 -15.39 -8.44
CA MET A 17 -3.86 -16.27 -8.73
C MET A 17 -4.81 -15.65 -9.77
N ALA A 18 -5.04 -14.33 -9.70
CA ALA A 18 -5.83 -13.60 -10.69
C ALA A 18 -5.18 -13.67 -12.08
N LEU A 19 -3.85 -13.50 -12.16
CA LEU A 19 -3.10 -13.61 -13.42
C LEU A 19 -3.12 -15.04 -13.98
N GLY A 20 -3.07 -16.04 -13.10
CA GLY A 20 -3.30 -17.44 -13.49
C GLY A 20 -4.68 -17.65 -14.09
N ALA A 21 -5.73 -17.05 -13.50
CA ALA A 21 -7.08 -17.07 -14.05
C ALA A 21 -7.16 -16.35 -15.39
N ALA A 22 -6.49 -15.18 -15.54
CA ALA A 22 -6.40 -14.45 -16.81
C ALA A 22 -5.79 -15.32 -17.91
N SER A 23 -4.73 -16.07 -17.61
CA SER A 23 -4.12 -17.01 -18.54
C SER A 23 -5.12 -18.10 -18.98
N ALA A 24 -5.85 -18.69 -18.03
CA ALA A 24 -6.86 -19.72 -18.34
C ALA A 24 -8.04 -19.17 -19.18
N ILE A 25 -8.41 -17.91 -18.99
CA ILE A 25 -9.44 -17.23 -19.80
C ILE A 25 -8.95 -17.06 -21.25
N ARG A 26 -7.70 -16.57 -21.43
CA ARG A 26 -7.09 -16.43 -22.76
C ARG A 26 -6.99 -17.76 -23.52
N GLN A 27 -6.63 -18.86 -22.84
CA GLN A 27 -6.58 -20.20 -23.43
C GLN A 27 -7.93 -20.68 -23.97
N ARG A 28 -9.03 -20.05 -23.56
CA ARG A 28 -10.38 -20.32 -24.06
C ARG A 28 -10.84 -19.34 -25.12
N GLY A 29 -9.96 -18.50 -25.62
CA GLY A 29 -10.29 -17.48 -26.61
C GLY A 29 -11.10 -16.32 -26.06
N LEU A 30 -11.20 -16.19 -24.72
CA LEU A 30 -11.89 -15.09 -24.03
C LEU A 30 -10.89 -14.01 -23.61
N GLN A 31 -11.38 -12.79 -23.39
CA GLN A 31 -10.59 -11.64 -22.99
C GLN A 31 -10.76 -11.40 -21.47
N PRO A 32 -9.69 -11.54 -20.64
CA PRO A 32 -9.73 -11.15 -19.26
C PRO A 32 -9.97 -9.64 -19.13
N GLY A 33 -10.72 -9.25 -18.12
CA GLY A 33 -11.14 -7.85 -17.90
C GLY A 33 -12.31 -7.39 -18.77
N LYS A 34 -12.71 -8.15 -19.79
CA LYS A 34 -13.82 -7.84 -20.69
C LYS A 34 -14.91 -8.89 -20.67
N ASP A 35 -14.59 -10.13 -21.06
CA ASP A 35 -15.57 -11.24 -21.09
C ASP A 35 -15.79 -11.80 -19.69
N ILE A 36 -14.73 -11.81 -18.87
CA ILE A 36 -14.74 -12.18 -17.47
C ILE A 36 -13.94 -11.15 -16.68
N LEU A 37 -14.59 -10.47 -15.75
CA LEU A 37 -13.94 -9.50 -14.87
C LEU A 37 -13.06 -10.22 -13.85
N LEU A 38 -11.88 -9.66 -13.59
CA LEU A 38 -10.94 -10.20 -12.62
C LEU A 38 -10.57 -9.16 -11.58
N ALA A 39 -10.46 -9.58 -10.32
CA ALA A 39 -9.85 -8.81 -9.26
C ALA A 39 -8.88 -9.68 -8.48
N GLY A 40 -7.82 -9.06 -7.99
CA GLY A 40 -6.77 -9.68 -7.20
C GLY A 40 -6.64 -9.08 -5.81
N THR A 41 -5.55 -9.44 -5.16
CA THR A 41 -5.12 -8.95 -3.85
C THR A 41 -3.61 -8.86 -3.84
N ASP A 42 -3.03 -7.96 -3.04
CA ASP A 42 -1.63 -7.74 -2.66
C ASP A 42 -0.95 -6.50 -3.27
N TRP A 43 -1.41 -5.97 -4.39
CA TRP A 43 -0.74 -4.88 -5.12
C TRP A 43 0.66 -5.27 -5.62
N THR A 44 0.80 -6.46 -6.17
CA THR A 44 2.06 -6.88 -6.79
C THR A 44 2.35 -6.05 -8.05
N ALA A 45 3.61 -5.96 -8.46
CA ALA A 45 4.01 -5.20 -9.65
C ALA A 45 3.27 -5.71 -10.90
N GLU A 46 3.16 -7.04 -11.05
CA GLU A 46 2.44 -7.68 -12.16
C GLU A 46 0.93 -7.44 -12.08
N GLY A 47 0.34 -7.50 -10.86
CA GLY A 47 -1.08 -7.17 -10.63
C GLY A 47 -1.39 -5.74 -10.99
N MET A 48 -0.57 -4.79 -10.56
CA MET A 48 -0.69 -3.37 -10.91
C MET A 48 -0.54 -3.13 -12.42
N GLN A 49 0.40 -3.82 -13.07
CA GLN A 49 0.54 -3.75 -14.53
C GLN A 49 -0.70 -4.29 -15.24
N ALA A 50 -1.32 -5.35 -14.71
CA ALA A 50 -2.54 -5.92 -15.25
C ALA A 50 -3.76 -5.01 -15.06
N ILE A 51 -3.82 -4.22 -13.98
CA ILE A 51 -4.84 -3.16 -13.82
C ILE A 51 -4.65 -2.08 -14.89
N ARG A 52 -3.42 -1.61 -15.10
CA ARG A 52 -3.11 -0.59 -16.13
C ARG A 52 -3.46 -1.06 -17.54
N SER A 53 -3.20 -2.33 -17.85
CA SER A 53 -3.56 -2.92 -19.14
C SER A 53 -5.06 -3.21 -19.29
N GLY A 54 -5.82 -3.25 -18.19
CA GLY A 54 -7.24 -3.57 -18.16
C GLY A 54 -7.54 -5.07 -18.10
N GLU A 55 -6.55 -5.92 -17.84
CA GLU A 55 -6.77 -7.36 -17.59
C GLU A 55 -7.37 -7.62 -16.23
N LEU A 56 -6.95 -6.86 -15.20
CA LEU A 56 -7.59 -6.81 -13.89
C LEU A 56 -8.41 -5.54 -13.76
N LEU A 57 -9.58 -5.67 -13.16
CA LEU A 57 -10.44 -4.55 -12.79
C LEU A 57 -9.85 -3.80 -11.60
N ALA A 58 -9.34 -4.55 -10.62
CA ALA A 58 -8.85 -4.04 -9.36
C ALA A 58 -7.94 -5.03 -8.65
N SER A 59 -7.15 -4.51 -7.70
CA SER A 59 -6.47 -5.30 -6.67
C SER A 59 -6.67 -4.64 -5.30
N SER A 60 -7.06 -5.45 -4.30
CA SER A 60 -7.14 -5.04 -2.90
C SER A 60 -5.77 -5.22 -2.25
N GLY A 61 -5.27 -4.23 -1.49
CA GLY A 61 -3.94 -4.37 -0.91
C GLY A 61 -3.50 -3.19 -0.05
N GLY A 62 -2.19 -3.01 0.03
CA GLY A 62 -1.54 -1.99 0.84
C GLY A 62 -1.18 -2.45 2.25
N HIS A 63 -1.65 -3.63 2.68
CA HIS A 63 -1.38 -4.19 4.00
C HIS A 63 0.11 -4.45 4.29
N PHE A 64 0.95 -4.59 3.27
CA PHE A 64 2.41 -4.69 3.45
C PHE A 64 3.02 -3.41 4.06
N LEU A 65 2.37 -2.26 3.87
CA LEU A 65 2.78 -1.00 4.50
C LEU A 65 2.47 -0.95 6.00
N ASP A 66 1.60 -1.84 6.49
CA ASP A 66 1.27 -1.92 7.92
C ASP A 66 2.49 -2.36 8.75
N VAL A 67 3.38 -3.17 8.15
CA VAL A 67 4.65 -3.55 8.80
C VAL A 67 5.54 -2.34 9.02
N VAL A 68 5.61 -1.43 8.04
CA VAL A 68 6.41 -0.21 8.13
C VAL A 68 5.85 0.73 9.18
N LEU A 69 4.52 0.87 9.23
CA LEU A 69 3.84 1.66 10.26
C LEU A 69 4.06 1.07 11.65
N ALA A 70 3.96 -0.25 11.79
CA ALA A 70 4.22 -0.92 13.06
C ALA A 70 5.65 -0.69 13.55
N LEU A 71 6.65 -0.72 12.67
CA LEU A 71 8.04 -0.41 13.01
C LEU A 71 8.20 1.05 13.45
N ALA A 72 7.54 2.00 12.79
CA ALA A 72 7.55 3.40 13.21
C ALA A 72 6.94 3.58 14.60
N ILE A 73 5.82 2.93 14.88
CA ILE A 73 5.15 2.96 16.20
C ILE A 73 6.04 2.37 17.29
N ILE A 74 6.69 1.24 17.03
CA ILE A 74 7.62 0.60 17.97
C ILE A 74 8.80 1.55 18.25
N TYR A 75 9.39 2.10 17.20
CA TYR A 75 10.48 3.06 17.31
C TYR A 75 10.09 4.27 18.17
N ASP A 76 8.94 4.88 17.88
CA ASP A 76 8.40 6.03 18.60
C ASP A 76 8.18 5.69 20.09
N ASN A 77 7.63 4.52 20.39
CA ASN A 77 7.40 4.07 21.77
C ASN A 77 8.70 3.93 22.55
N GLU A 78 9.76 3.39 21.94
CA GLU A 78 11.09 3.27 22.56
C GLU A 78 11.75 4.64 22.80
N HIS A 79 11.39 5.66 21.99
CA HIS A 79 11.89 7.03 22.12
C HIS A 79 10.92 7.96 22.89
N GLY A 80 10.02 7.38 23.69
CA GLY A 80 9.16 8.12 24.63
C GLY A 80 7.88 8.69 24.01
N VAL A 81 7.63 8.50 22.74
CA VAL A 81 6.36 8.89 22.08
C VAL A 81 5.35 7.76 22.27
N LYS A 82 4.60 7.81 23.35
CA LYS A 82 3.65 6.74 23.69
C LYS A 82 2.38 6.83 22.85
N ILE A 83 1.87 5.67 22.44
CA ILE A 83 0.52 5.53 21.92
C ILE A 83 -0.42 5.25 23.09
N ALA A 84 -1.56 5.92 23.15
CA ALA A 84 -2.56 5.66 24.18
C ALA A 84 -3.13 4.24 24.00
N ALA A 85 -3.38 3.54 25.09
CA ALA A 85 -3.79 2.12 25.05
C ALA A 85 -5.07 1.91 24.23
N GLU A 86 -6.02 2.84 24.30
CA GLU A 86 -7.25 2.84 23.51
C GLU A 86 -7.05 3.07 22.00
N LYS A 87 -5.86 3.54 21.60
CA LYS A 87 -5.46 3.74 20.20
C LYS A 87 -4.45 2.70 19.71
N ALA A 88 -4.13 1.71 20.53
CA ALA A 88 -3.17 0.67 20.18
C ALA A 88 -3.75 -0.40 19.24
N ASP A 89 -5.08 -0.54 19.22
CA ASP A 89 -5.78 -1.41 18.26
C ASP A 89 -6.09 -0.64 16.99
N ILE A 90 -5.19 -0.73 16.02
CA ILE A 90 -5.28 -0.02 14.74
C ILE A 90 -5.85 -0.98 13.70
N LEU A 91 -7.15 -0.86 13.45
CA LEU A 91 -7.81 -1.57 12.35
C LEU A 91 -7.65 -0.78 11.06
N ARG A 92 -6.91 -1.33 10.11
CA ARG A 92 -6.66 -0.71 8.81
C ARG A 92 -7.31 -1.54 7.68
N PRO A 93 -8.28 -0.98 6.96
CA PRO A 93 -8.85 -1.65 5.80
C PRO A 93 -7.81 -1.71 4.67
N MET A 94 -7.80 -2.81 3.91
CA MET A 94 -7.13 -2.82 2.62
C MET A 94 -7.81 -1.85 1.66
N ASN A 95 -7.03 -1.12 0.89
CA ASN A 95 -7.55 -0.21 -0.12
C ASN A 95 -7.59 -0.88 -1.51
N LEU A 96 -8.37 -0.32 -2.40
CA LEU A 96 -8.58 -0.86 -3.73
C LEU A 96 -7.83 -0.01 -4.76
N LEU A 97 -6.86 -0.61 -5.46
CA LEU A 97 -6.29 -0.04 -6.67
C LEU A 97 -7.15 -0.44 -7.87
N THR A 98 -7.50 0.55 -8.65
CA THR A 98 -8.25 0.45 -9.90
C THR A 98 -7.58 1.27 -10.98
N LYS A 99 -8.11 1.24 -12.20
CA LYS A 99 -7.59 2.06 -13.29
C LYS A 99 -7.70 3.57 -12.99
N ASP A 100 -8.63 3.97 -12.14
CA ASP A 100 -8.89 5.39 -11.86
C ASP A 100 -7.83 6.01 -10.91
N ASN A 101 -7.16 5.18 -10.08
CA ASN A 101 -6.20 5.67 -9.10
C ASN A 101 -4.79 5.06 -9.19
N ILE A 102 -4.59 4.02 -9.99
CA ILE A 102 -3.31 3.31 -10.08
C ILE A 102 -2.15 4.23 -10.48
N ASP A 103 -2.38 5.17 -11.38
CA ASP A 103 -1.33 6.04 -11.88
C ASP A 103 -0.84 7.06 -10.85
N LEU A 104 -1.60 7.31 -9.77
CA LEU A 104 -1.16 8.12 -8.64
C LEU A 104 -0.06 7.42 -7.83
N TYR A 105 -0.15 6.10 -7.68
CA TYR A 105 0.73 5.31 -6.82
C TYR A 105 1.76 4.48 -7.59
N TRP A 106 1.52 4.20 -8.87
CA TRP A 106 2.45 3.45 -9.72
C TRP A 106 3.90 3.95 -9.68
N PRO A 107 4.18 5.29 -9.71
CA PRO A 107 5.55 5.80 -9.71
C PRO A 107 6.34 5.47 -8.44
N VAL A 108 5.67 5.08 -7.37
CA VAL A 108 6.29 4.80 -6.06
C VAL A 108 6.12 3.34 -5.61
N LEU A 109 5.15 2.63 -6.14
CA LEU A 109 4.91 1.22 -5.85
C LEU A 109 5.61 0.27 -6.83
N ASN A 110 6.27 0.77 -7.87
CA ASN A 110 7.13 -0.04 -8.74
C ASN A 110 8.51 -0.24 -8.10
N GLU A 111 9.30 -1.16 -8.65
CA GLU A 111 10.59 -1.60 -8.08
C GLU A 111 11.55 -0.44 -7.76
N ASP A 112 11.57 0.62 -8.58
CA ASP A 112 12.45 1.77 -8.39
C ASP A 112 11.82 2.88 -7.53
N GLY A 113 10.52 2.79 -7.26
CA GLY A 113 9.75 3.87 -6.62
C GLY A 113 9.96 3.97 -5.11
N TRP A 114 10.28 2.88 -4.45
CA TRP A 114 10.43 2.80 -2.99
C TRP A 114 11.47 3.77 -2.43
N GLN A 115 12.51 4.08 -3.20
CA GLN A 115 13.57 5.03 -2.81
C GLN A 115 13.06 6.47 -2.66
N LYS A 116 11.89 6.77 -3.22
CA LYS A 116 11.23 8.08 -3.14
C LYS A 116 10.41 8.25 -1.86
N LEU A 117 10.18 7.17 -1.13
CA LEU A 117 9.36 7.19 0.07
C LEU A 117 10.17 7.65 1.27
N ASN A 118 9.66 8.63 2.00
CA ASN A 118 10.27 9.10 3.23
C ASN A 118 9.63 8.42 4.45
N PHE A 119 10.21 7.32 4.88
CA PHE A 119 9.71 6.54 6.02
C PHE A 119 9.82 7.28 7.37
N LEU A 120 10.68 8.29 7.49
CA LEU A 120 10.76 9.11 8.71
C LEU A 120 9.50 9.92 8.95
N ASN A 121 8.72 10.21 7.90
CA ASN A 121 7.47 10.92 8.03
C ASN A 121 6.42 10.14 8.84
N LEU A 122 6.56 8.80 8.93
CA LEU A 122 5.68 7.95 9.74
C LEU A 122 6.00 7.99 11.24
N SER A 123 7.20 8.45 11.62
CA SER A 123 7.60 8.50 13.02
C SER A 123 7.22 9.84 13.64
N ARG A 124 6.42 9.83 14.69
CA ARG A 124 6.07 11.03 15.48
C ARG A 124 7.25 11.56 16.29
N PHE A 125 8.31 10.75 16.46
CA PHE A 125 9.56 11.22 17.05
C PHE A 125 10.30 12.18 16.09
N TYR A 126 10.31 11.89 14.79
CA TYR A 126 10.94 12.74 13.77
C TYR A 126 9.97 13.77 13.19
N ASN A 127 8.74 13.39 12.90
CA ASN A 127 7.71 14.26 12.34
C ASN A 127 6.80 14.78 13.47
N LYS A 128 7.14 15.95 14.01
CA LYS A 128 6.40 16.56 15.12
C LYS A 128 5.01 17.07 14.73
N ASP A 129 4.77 17.24 13.44
CA ASP A 129 3.46 17.66 12.91
C ASP A 129 2.48 16.50 12.82
N LEU A 130 2.97 15.25 12.84
CA LEU A 130 2.15 14.05 12.84
C LEU A 130 1.49 13.82 14.20
N GLN A 131 0.24 14.25 14.36
CA GLN A 131 -0.50 14.10 15.61
C GLN A 131 -1.03 12.68 15.80
N GLU A 132 -1.50 12.04 14.73
CA GLU A 132 -2.05 10.69 14.72
C GLU A 132 -1.50 9.89 13.53
N TYR A 133 -1.35 8.58 13.70
CA TYR A 133 -0.94 7.70 12.61
C TYR A 133 -2.06 7.56 11.58
N PRO A 134 -1.72 7.45 10.27
CA PRO A 134 -2.72 7.26 9.21
C PRO A 134 -3.58 6.02 9.44
N GLN A 135 -4.90 6.15 9.26
CA GLN A 135 -5.87 5.08 9.50
C GLN A 135 -6.15 4.23 8.26
N ASP A 136 -5.71 4.66 7.08
CA ASP A 136 -5.85 3.94 5.81
C ASP A 136 -4.54 3.98 5.01
N THR A 137 -4.47 3.14 3.97
CA THR A 137 -3.25 2.98 3.18
C THR A 137 -2.96 4.20 2.31
N PHE A 138 -3.97 4.86 1.78
CA PHE A 138 -3.76 6.04 0.93
C PHE A 138 -3.22 7.21 1.74
N GLY A 139 -3.79 7.47 2.93
CA GLY A 139 -3.26 8.49 3.84
C GLY A 139 -1.82 8.20 4.28
N LEU A 140 -1.47 6.90 4.45
CA LEU A 140 -0.10 6.49 4.73
C LEU A 140 0.82 6.76 3.52
N MET A 141 0.39 6.43 2.31
CA MET A 141 1.14 6.69 1.09
C MET A 141 1.34 8.20 0.86
N ASP A 142 0.30 9.00 1.06
CA ASP A 142 0.40 10.45 0.92
C ASP A 142 1.43 11.04 1.89
N LEU A 143 1.47 10.53 3.13
CA LEU A 143 2.45 10.95 4.13
C LEU A 143 3.88 10.53 3.74
N LEU A 144 4.06 9.32 3.20
CA LEU A 144 5.36 8.83 2.73
C LEU A 144 5.91 9.61 1.54
N LEU A 145 5.03 10.20 0.73
CA LEU A 145 5.38 10.98 -0.46
C LEU A 145 5.73 12.44 -0.16
N GLN A 146 5.44 12.93 1.04
CA GLN A 146 5.78 14.30 1.43
C GLN A 146 7.29 14.49 1.50
N GLU A 147 7.77 15.65 1.05
CA GLU A 147 9.16 16.05 1.22
C GLU A 147 9.54 16.11 2.71
N GLN A 148 10.81 15.88 3.02
CA GLN A 148 11.27 15.92 4.40
C GLN A 148 11.03 17.30 5.01
N PRO A 149 10.49 17.39 6.23
CA PRO A 149 10.65 18.60 7.02
C PRO A 149 12.15 18.87 7.19
N ASP A 150 12.52 20.13 7.05
CA ASP A 150 13.92 20.59 7.01
C ASP A 150 14.72 20.07 8.22
N LYS A 151 15.78 19.29 7.96
CA LYS A 151 16.62 18.65 9.00
C LYS A 151 17.42 19.65 9.83
N THR A 152 17.36 20.94 9.53
CA THR A 152 18.15 21.97 10.24
C THR A 152 17.64 22.32 11.63
N ALA A 153 16.44 21.87 12.01
CA ALA A 153 15.86 22.17 13.33
C ALA A 153 16.21 21.16 14.44
N ALA A 154 16.81 20.00 14.12
CA ALA A 154 17.04 18.92 15.08
C ALA A 154 18.49 18.82 15.62
N SER A 155 19.38 19.75 15.30
CA SER A 155 20.83 19.62 15.59
C SER A 155 21.33 20.42 16.78
N ASP A 156 20.48 21.00 17.66
CA ASP A 156 20.95 21.88 18.75
C ASP A 156 20.77 21.37 20.20
N ASP A 157 20.34 20.11 20.38
CA ASP A 157 20.15 19.56 21.74
C ASP A 157 21.20 18.51 22.16
N SER A 158 22.40 18.48 21.58
CA SER A 158 23.48 17.60 22.03
C SER A 158 24.63 18.38 22.70
N LYS A 159 24.36 19.08 23.81
CA LYS A 159 25.39 19.41 24.79
C LYS A 159 25.04 18.71 26.12
N PRO A 160 25.88 17.79 26.59
CA PRO A 160 25.77 17.33 27.96
C PRO A 160 26.11 18.50 28.90
N ALA A 161 25.26 18.73 29.89
CA ALA A 161 25.57 19.60 31.02
C ALA A 161 26.72 18.97 31.80
N GLU A 162 27.77 19.72 32.01
CA GLU A 162 28.88 19.43 32.93
C GLU A 162 28.38 19.37 34.39
#